data_fac76dd2842be1bee76ba60d3cd90309
#
_entry.id   fac76dd2842be1bee76ba60d3cd90309
#
_cell.length_a   1.000
_cell.length_b   1.000
_cell.length_c   1.000
_cell.angle_alpha   90.00
_cell.angle_beta   90.00
_cell.angle_gamma   90.00
#
_symmetry.space_group_name_H-M   'P 1'
#
loop_
_entity.id
_entity.type
_entity.pdbx_description
1 polymer ?
#
loop_
_entity_poly.entity_id
_entity_poly.type
_entity_poly.pdbx_seq_one_letter_code
_entity_poly.pdbx_strand_id
1 'polypeptide(L)'
;YKVGSVLNTINNTAQTPETWFNAISVIQQYAMDSNRIKIPLIYGIDAIHGTTYTDGGTMFPQQITTAASWNPANAYNMAMVCAYETRASSIPWNFSPVLDLGLDPRFPRQFESFGEDPLIVKTFGEAMIKGYQGDNNDVSNKTKIAACMKHFLGYHATISGKDRTPSYIPNHVLSEYHIPSFKAAIDAGAKT
;
A
#
# COMPACT_ATOMS: atom_id res chain seq x y z
N TYR A 1 21.48 9.89 -12.22
CA TYR A 1 21.21 9.61 -10.80
C TYR A 1 21.13 8.09 -10.60
N LYS A 2 21.73 7.59 -9.50
CA LYS A 2 21.72 6.15 -9.17
C LYS A 2 20.62 5.90 -8.12
N VAL A 3 19.36 5.93 -8.55
CA VAL A 3 18.21 5.68 -7.67
C VAL A 3 17.93 4.19 -7.55
N GLY A 4 17.48 3.73 -6.38
CA GLY A 4 17.15 2.32 -6.10
C GLY A 4 15.69 1.98 -6.35
N SER A 5 14.81 2.99 -6.40
CA SER A 5 13.38 2.80 -6.63
C SER A 5 12.78 3.97 -7.41
N VAL A 6 11.68 3.68 -8.08
CA VAL A 6 10.86 4.66 -8.80
C VAL A 6 9.40 4.39 -8.43
N LEU A 7 8.59 5.42 -8.41
CA LEU A 7 7.19 5.33 -8.07
C LEU A 7 6.32 6.16 -9.01
N ASN A 8 5.02 5.93 -8.91
CA ASN A 8 3.97 6.68 -9.56
C ASN A 8 3.65 6.24 -10.99
N THR A 9 2.78 6.97 -11.65
CA THR A 9 2.28 6.63 -12.99
C THR A 9 3.28 7.03 -14.07
N ILE A 10 3.32 6.24 -15.14
CA ILE A 10 4.16 6.54 -16.33
C ILE A 10 3.49 7.57 -17.24
N ASN A 11 2.22 7.87 -17.00
CA ASN A 11 1.42 8.81 -17.80
C ASN A 11 0.30 9.39 -16.93
N ASN A 12 -0.48 10.31 -17.46
CA ASN A 12 -1.59 10.99 -16.76
C ASN A 12 -2.90 10.17 -16.71
N THR A 13 -2.94 9.01 -17.38
CA THR A 13 -4.10 8.11 -17.43
C THR A 13 -3.70 6.69 -17.11
N ALA A 14 -4.67 5.84 -16.76
CA ALA A 14 -4.45 4.41 -16.64
C ALA A 14 -3.87 3.84 -17.93
N GLN A 15 -2.96 2.88 -17.82
CA GLN A 15 -2.28 2.25 -18.93
C GLN A 15 -2.58 0.76 -18.98
N THR A 16 -2.54 0.16 -20.17
CA THR A 16 -2.67 -1.29 -20.29
C THR A 16 -1.50 -2.02 -19.60
N PRO A 17 -1.68 -3.27 -19.15
CA PRO A 17 -0.59 -4.08 -18.58
C PRO A 17 0.62 -4.18 -19.52
N GLU A 18 0.40 -4.25 -20.83
CA GLU A 18 1.47 -4.28 -21.84
C GLU A 18 2.27 -2.96 -21.87
N THR A 19 1.58 -1.82 -21.81
CA THR A 19 2.23 -0.49 -21.74
C THR A 19 3.07 -0.37 -20.47
N TRP A 20 2.55 -0.82 -19.33
CA TRP A 20 3.29 -0.89 -18.08
C TRP A 20 4.54 -1.76 -18.19
N PHE A 21 4.38 -2.99 -18.71
CA PHE A 21 5.50 -3.92 -18.90
C PHE A 21 6.60 -3.30 -19.77
N ASN A 22 6.24 -2.70 -20.90
CA ASN A 22 7.20 -2.10 -21.81
C ASN A 22 7.96 -0.94 -21.14
N ALA A 23 7.26 -0.04 -20.48
CA ALA A 23 7.89 1.09 -19.78
C ALA A 23 8.83 0.63 -18.67
N ILE A 24 8.38 -0.29 -17.81
CA ILE A 24 9.19 -0.80 -16.69
C ILE A 24 10.39 -1.60 -17.23
N SER A 25 10.22 -2.38 -18.31
CA SER A 25 11.32 -3.12 -18.93
C SER A 25 12.44 -2.19 -19.43
N VAL A 26 12.10 -1.07 -20.06
CA VAL A 26 13.09 -0.06 -20.48
C VAL A 26 13.83 0.53 -19.28
N ILE A 27 13.10 0.88 -18.20
CA ILE A 27 13.70 1.40 -16.97
C ILE A 27 14.65 0.38 -16.34
N GLN A 28 14.23 -0.90 -16.26
CA GLN A 28 15.04 -1.98 -15.71
C GLN A 28 16.30 -2.24 -16.57
N GLN A 29 16.15 -2.28 -17.89
CA GLN A 29 17.29 -2.46 -18.80
C GLN A 29 18.32 -1.35 -18.60
N TYR A 30 17.86 -0.09 -18.53
CA TYR A 30 18.75 1.03 -18.29
C TYR A 30 19.46 0.92 -16.93
N ALA A 31 18.73 0.55 -15.87
CA ALA A 31 19.30 0.36 -14.55
C ALA A 31 20.36 -0.74 -14.51
N MET A 32 20.12 -1.86 -15.22
CA MET A 32 21.06 -2.98 -15.30
C MET A 32 22.31 -2.65 -16.11
N ASP A 33 22.15 -1.93 -17.23
CA ASP A 33 23.27 -1.60 -18.12
C ASP A 33 24.16 -0.48 -17.57
N SER A 34 23.52 0.52 -16.93
CA SER A 34 24.23 1.74 -16.46
C SER A 34 24.76 1.64 -15.04
N ASN A 35 24.41 0.59 -14.30
CA ASN A 35 24.84 0.40 -12.91
C ASN A 35 25.94 -0.64 -12.79
N ARG A 36 27.07 -0.28 -12.16
CA ARG A 36 28.22 -1.17 -11.95
C ARG A 36 27.86 -2.49 -11.26
N ILE A 37 26.94 -2.44 -10.28
CA ILE A 37 26.54 -3.61 -9.49
C ILE A 37 25.29 -4.32 -10.05
N LYS A 38 24.69 -3.78 -11.10
CA LYS A 38 23.57 -4.41 -11.84
C LYS A 38 22.43 -4.84 -10.94
N ILE A 39 22.03 -3.98 -9.99
CA ILE A 39 20.86 -4.19 -9.14
C ILE A 39 19.64 -3.59 -9.84
N PRO A 40 18.56 -4.37 -10.04
CA PRO A 40 17.33 -3.85 -10.63
C PRO A 40 16.66 -2.82 -9.71
N LEU A 41 15.90 -1.90 -10.32
CA LEU A 41 15.07 -0.94 -9.61
C LEU A 41 13.83 -1.61 -9.02
N ILE A 42 13.35 -1.09 -7.88
CA ILE A 42 12.01 -1.43 -7.37
C ILE A 42 11.03 -0.39 -7.86
N TYR A 43 9.98 -0.80 -8.58
CA TYR A 43 8.90 0.08 -9.01
C TYR A 43 7.71 -0.05 -8.05
N GLY A 44 7.17 1.07 -7.57
CA GLY A 44 6.06 1.11 -6.62
C GLY A 44 4.88 1.95 -7.12
N ILE A 45 3.68 1.63 -6.63
CA ILE A 45 2.43 2.30 -6.99
C ILE A 45 1.47 2.41 -5.81
N ASP A 46 0.56 3.39 -5.84
CA ASP A 46 -0.54 3.56 -4.87
C ASP A 46 -1.82 2.81 -5.31
N ALA A 47 -1.78 1.50 -5.39
CA ALA A 47 -2.96 0.68 -5.67
C ALA A 47 -3.70 0.34 -4.34
N ILE A 48 -4.22 1.36 -3.64
CA ILE A 48 -4.77 1.24 -2.29
C ILE A 48 -6.18 0.61 -2.22
N HIS A 49 -6.96 0.73 -3.30
CA HIS A 49 -8.29 0.13 -3.42
C HIS A 49 -8.48 -0.56 -4.78
N GLY A 50 -7.48 -1.28 -5.21
CA GLY A 50 -7.40 -1.96 -6.52
C GLY A 50 -6.36 -1.32 -7.43
N THR A 51 -6.12 -1.94 -8.57
CA THR A 51 -5.09 -1.53 -9.53
C THR A 51 -5.62 -0.44 -10.46
N THR A 52 -6.02 0.70 -9.88
CA THR A 52 -6.73 1.79 -10.57
C THR A 52 -5.90 2.53 -11.62
N TYR A 53 -4.58 2.32 -11.64
CA TYR A 53 -3.67 2.88 -12.65
C TYR A 53 -3.43 1.95 -13.84
N THR A 54 -4.08 0.79 -13.84
CA THR A 54 -4.03 -0.18 -14.94
C THR A 54 -5.40 -0.25 -15.61
N ASP A 55 -5.43 -0.09 -16.92
CA ASP A 55 -6.65 -0.22 -17.71
C ASP A 55 -7.18 -1.66 -17.64
N GLY A 56 -8.47 -1.79 -17.34
CA GLY A 56 -9.12 -3.07 -17.05
C GLY A 56 -8.87 -3.61 -15.63
N GLY A 57 -8.12 -2.90 -14.78
CA GLY A 57 -7.93 -3.26 -13.38
C GLY A 57 -9.21 -3.14 -12.56
N THR A 58 -9.37 -4.01 -11.57
CA THR A 58 -10.54 -4.01 -10.67
C THR A 58 -10.44 -2.86 -9.68
N MET A 59 -11.48 -2.03 -9.63
CA MET A 59 -11.62 -0.98 -8.62
C MET A 59 -12.50 -1.48 -7.48
N PHE A 60 -11.95 -1.46 -6.28
CA PHE A 60 -12.64 -1.83 -5.04
C PHE A 60 -13.09 -0.60 -4.26
N PRO A 61 -14.00 -0.78 -3.27
CA PRO A 61 -14.29 0.27 -2.29
C PRO A 61 -13.02 0.70 -1.53
N GLN A 62 -13.02 1.93 -1.05
CA GLN A 62 -11.96 2.41 -0.14
C GLN A 62 -11.92 1.61 1.17
N GLN A 63 -10.80 1.66 1.88
CA GLN A 63 -10.57 0.85 3.08
C GLN A 63 -11.64 1.07 4.17
N ILE A 64 -12.13 2.29 4.34
CA ILE A 64 -13.21 2.58 5.31
C ILE A 64 -14.50 1.83 4.98
N THR A 65 -14.85 1.73 3.69
CA THR A 65 -16.03 0.97 3.24
C THR A 65 -15.80 -0.53 3.36
N THR A 66 -14.58 -0.99 3.07
CA THR A 66 -14.20 -2.39 3.26
C THR A 66 -14.31 -2.79 4.72
N ALA A 67 -13.85 -1.95 5.65
CA ALA A 67 -13.98 -2.16 7.10
C ALA A 67 -15.43 -2.16 7.57
N ALA A 68 -16.30 -1.31 6.99
CA ALA A 68 -17.72 -1.26 7.29
C ALA A 68 -18.46 -2.59 6.98
N SER A 69 -17.86 -3.48 6.21
CA SER A 69 -18.38 -4.83 5.99
C SER A 69 -18.25 -5.77 7.21
N TRP A 70 -17.45 -5.39 8.21
CA TRP A 70 -17.11 -6.18 9.40
C TRP A 70 -16.54 -7.58 9.07
N ASN A 71 -16.06 -7.79 7.85
CA ASN A 71 -15.52 -9.07 7.40
C ASN A 71 -14.09 -8.88 6.85
N PRO A 72 -13.05 -9.20 7.63
CA PRO A 72 -11.65 -9.07 7.19
C PRO A 72 -11.31 -9.91 5.94
N ALA A 73 -12.07 -10.96 5.64
CA ALA A 73 -11.87 -11.73 4.42
C ALA A 73 -12.09 -10.88 3.15
N ASN A 74 -12.92 -9.84 3.23
CA ASN A 74 -13.10 -8.91 2.11
C ASN A 74 -11.81 -8.12 1.83
N ALA A 75 -11.09 -7.68 2.86
CA ALA A 75 -9.80 -7.01 2.71
C ALA A 75 -8.73 -7.96 2.15
N TYR A 76 -8.69 -9.21 2.63
CA TYR A 76 -7.80 -10.24 2.08
C TYR A 76 -8.05 -10.48 0.59
N ASN A 77 -9.31 -10.72 0.20
CA ASN A 77 -9.69 -11.00 -1.18
C ASN A 77 -9.42 -9.81 -2.11
N MET A 78 -9.76 -8.59 -1.66
CA MET A 78 -9.44 -7.36 -2.38
C MET A 78 -7.94 -7.23 -2.63
N ALA A 79 -7.13 -7.43 -1.59
CA ALA A 79 -5.67 -7.35 -1.69
C ALA A 79 -5.08 -8.45 -2.58
N MET A 80 -5.65 -9.65 -2.55
CA MET A 80 -5.23 -10.76 -3.41
C MET A 80 -5.44 -10.45 -4.90
N VAL A 81 -6.61 -9.92 -5.27
CA VAL A 81 -6.91 -9.52 -6.65
C VAL A 81 -6.02 -8.35 -7.06
N CYS A 82 -5.93 -7.32 -6.20
CA CYS A 82 -5.06 -6.17 -6.44
C CYS A 82 -3.59 -6.60 -6.64
N ALA A 83 -3.08 -7.53 -5.84
CA ALA A 83 -1.72 -8.05 -6.00
C ALA A 83 -1.51 -8.70 -7.36
N TYR A 84 -2.44 -9.54 -7.77
CA TYR A 84 -2.38 -10.23 -9.06
C TYR A 84 -2.34 -9.25 -10.23
N GLU A 85 -3.26 -8.28 -10.25
CA GLU A 85 -3.37 -7.30 -11.32
C GLU A 85 -2.19 -6.31 -11.33
N THR A 86 -1.72 -5.85 -10.15
CA THR A 86 -0.55 -4.98 -10.02
C THR A 86 0.70 -5.72 -10.51
N ARG A 87 0.86 -7.00 -10.14
CA ARG A 87 1.99 -7.81 -10.62
C ARG A 87 1.91 -8.07 -12.12
N ALA A 88 0.71 -8.27 -12.69
CA ALA A 88 0.52 -8.37 -14.13
C ALA A 88 0.96 -7.11 -14.88
N SER A 89 0.91 -5.96 -14.22
CA SER A 89 1.45 -4.68 -14.71
C SER A 89 2.97 -4.52 -14.46
N SER A 90 3.67 -5.60 -14.07
CA SER A 90 5.12 -5.61 -13.76
C SER A 90 5.53 -4.78 -12.54
N ILE A 91 4.59 -4.43 -11.67
CA ILE A 91 4.83 -3.63 -10.48
C ILE A 91 4.89 -4.55 -9.25
N PRO A 92 6.06 -4.68 -8.58
CA PRO A 92 6.24 -5.61 -7.47
C PRO A 92 5.95 -5.01 -6.10
N TRP A 93 5.65 -3.72 -5.98
CA TRP A 93 5.56 -3.00 -4.71
C TRP A 93 4.34 -2.09 -4.70
N ASN A 94 3.52 -2.20 -3.65
CA ASN A 94 2.31 -1.40 -3.48
C ASN A 94 2.33 -0.63 -2.15
N PHE A 95 2.00 0.66 -2.19
CA PHE A 95 1.95 1.53 -1.01
C PHE A 95 0.63 1.38 -0.25
N SER A 96 0.38 0.18 0.27
CA SER A 96 -0.82 -0.23 0.99
C SER A 96 -0.48 -1.40 1.94
N PRO A 97 -1.17 -1.56 3.07
CA PRO A 97 -2.36 -0.86 3.55
C PRO A 97 -2.08 0.49 4.22
N VAL A 98 -3.12 1.34 4.31
CA VAL A 98 -3.13 2.53 5.15
C VAL A 98 -3.57 2.13 6.56
N LEU A 99 -2.69 2.30 7.54
CA LEU A 99 -2.87 1.88 8.92
C LEU A 99 -3.05 3.05 9.90
N ASP A 100 -3.24 4.24 9.35
CA ASP A 100 -3.58 5.42 10.13
C ASP A 100 -5.00 5.32 10.70
N LEU A 101 -5.20 5.86 11.90
CA LEU A 101 -6.52 5.94 12.52
C LEU A 101 -7.29 7.16 11.99
N GLY A 102 -8.46 6.93 11.43
CA GLY A 102 -9.34 7.97 10.90
C GLY A 102 -10.13 8.70 11.98
N LEU A 103 -9.42 9.33 12.93
CA LEU A 103 -10.02 9.99 14.09
C LEU A 103 -10.65 11.34 13.77
N ASP A 104 -10.12 12.06 12.79
CA ASP A 104 -10.58 13.42 12.45
C ASP A 104 -11.30 13.42 11.10
N PRO A 105 -12.63 13.64 11.05
CA PRO A 105 -13.38 13.67 9.81
C PRO A 105 -13.03 14.86 8.89
N ARG A 106 -12.30 15.86 9.40
CA ARG A 106 -11.81 16.98 8.58
C ARG A 106 -10.59 16.60 7.74
N PHE A 107 -9.90 15.50 8.10
CA PHE A 107 -8.71 15.07 7.39
C PHE A 107 -9.07 14.57 5.98
N PRO A 108 -8.47 15.11 4.91
CA PRO A 108 -8.93 14.87 3.53
C PRO A 108 -8.72 13.45 3.03
N ARG A 109 -7.86 12.66 3.71
CA ARG A 109 -7.59 11.26 3.37
C ARG A 109 -8.17 10.26 4.40
N GLN A 110 -9.10 10.71 5.20
CA GLN A 110 -9.74 9.89 6.24
C GLN A 110 -10.38 8.62 5.65
N PHE A 111 -10.92 8.69 4.45
CA PHE A 111 -11.53 7.58 3.73
C PHE A 111 -10.54 6.44 3.35
N GLU A 112 -9.24 6.73 3.32
CA GLU A 112 -8.22 5.71 3.04
C GLU A 112 -7.95 4.80 4.25
N SER A 113 -8.33 5.18 5.46
CA SER A 113 -8.17 4.37 6.67
C SER A 113 -9.26 3.30 6.81
N PHE A 114 -9.03 2.31 7.66
CA PHE A 114 -10.08 1.35 8.05
C PHE A 114 -11.05 1.88 9.12
N GLY A 115 -10.88 3.11 9.56
CA GLY A 115 -11.70 3.77 10.59
C GLY A 115 -10.88 4.23 11.80
N GLU A 116 -11.60 4.49 12.89
CA GLU A 116 -11.01 5.11 14.09
C GLU A 116 -10.58 4.10 15.16
N ASP A 117 -11.05 2.84 15.08
CA ASP A 117 -10.79 1.81 16.08
C ASP A 117 -9.47 1.07 15.75
N PRO A 118 -8.46 1.08 16.66
CA PRO A 118 -7.19 0.40 16.46
C PRO A 118 -7.33 -1.10 16.22
N LEU A 119 -8.32 -1.77 16.82
CA LEU A 119 -8.56 -3.19 16.62
C LEU A 119 -9.02 -3.48 15.18
N ILE A 120 -9.90 -2.65 14.65
CA ILE A 120 -10.37 -2.77 13.26
C ILE A 120 -9.22 -2.54 12.30
N VAL A 121 -8.48 -1.44 12.47
CA VAL A 121 -7.32 -1.12 11.61
C VAL A 121 -6.28 -2.24 11.64
N LYS A 122 -5.97 -2.78 12.82
CA LYS A 122 -5.07 -3.92 12.99
C LYS A 122 -5.57 -5.14 12.22
N THR A 123 -6.81 -5.57 12.47
CA THR A 123 -7.37 -6.82 11.93
C THR A 123 -7.49 -6.80 10.41
N PHE A 124 -7.98 -5.69 9.86
CA PHE A 124 -8.10 -5.53 8.41
C PHE A 124 -6.75 -5.31 7.73
N GLY A 125 -5.82 -4.61 8.39
CA GLY A 125 -4.46 -4.41 7.93
C GLY A 125 -3.69 -5.72 7.79
N GLU A 126 -3.75 -6.59 8.81
CA GLU A 126 -3.15 -7.94 8.77
C GLU A 126 -3.73 -8.78 7.60
N ALA A 127 -5.05 -8.78 7.44
CA ALA A 127 -5.72 -9.49 6.36
C ALA A 127 -5.26 -8.99 4.98
N MET A 128 -5.13 -7.68 4.82
CA MET A 128 -4.72 -7.06 3.58
C MET A 128 -3.25 -7.37 3.22
N ILE A 129 -2.34 -7.37 4.20
CA ILE A 129 -0.94 -7.76 4.01
C ILE A 129 -0.83 -9.21 3.52
N LYS A 130 -1.56 -10.13 4.18
CA LYS A 130 -1.61 -11.53 3.74
C LYS A 130 -2.19 -11.70 2.34
N GLY A 131 -3.19 -10.93 1.98
CA GLY A 131 -3.72 -10.89 0.62
C GLY A 131 -2.67 -10.48 -0.41
N TYR A 132 -1.94 -9.40 -0.16
CA TYR A 132 -0.88 -8.91 -1.04
C TYR A 132 0.30 -9.87 -1.16
N GLN A 133 0.80 -10.39 -0.04
CA GLN A 133 2.04 -11.16 0.03
C GLN A 133 1.85 -12.66 0.02
N GLY A 134 0.61 -13.13 0.20
CA GLY A 134 0.29 -14.54 0.45
C GLY A 134 0.58 -14.95 1.89
N ASP A 135 0.00 -16.06 2.31
CA ASP A 135 0.11 -16.55 3.71
C ASP A 135 1.55 -16.90 4.11
N ASN A 136 2.39 -17.24 3.13
CA ASN A 136 3.81 -17.57 3.33
C ASN A 136 4.75 -16.35 3.16
N ASN A 137 4.21 -15.14 2.93
CA ASN A 137 4.97 -13.93 2.64
C ASN A 137 6.00 -14.07 1.49
N ASP A 138 5.70 -14.91 0.51
CA ASP A 138 6.55 -15.17 -0.66
C ASP A 138 6.23 -14.19 -1.80
N VAL A 139 6.89 -13.05 -1.77
CA VAL A 139 6.77 -12.02 -2.82
C VAL A 139 7.53 -12.35 -4.11
N SER A 140 8.27 -13.47 -4.15
CA SER A 140 8.85 -14.00 -5.39
C SER A 140 7.79 -14.62 -6.28
N ASN A 141 6.67 -15.04 -5.71
CA ASN A 141 5.52 -15.55 -6.44
C ASN A 141 4.97 -14.48 -7.40
N LYS A 142 4.77 -14.87 -8.66
CA LYS A 142 4.35 -13.99 -9.75
C LYS A 142 2.93 -13.42 -9.62
N THR A 143 2.18 -13.84 -8.61
CA THR A 143 0.83 -13.33 -8.30
C THR A 143 0.81 -12.47 -7.03
N LYS A 144 1.97 -12.20 -6.43
CA LYS A 144 2.10 -11.50 -5.17
C LYS A 144 2.99 -10.27 -5.31
N ILE A 145 2.79 -9.29 -4.42
CA ILE A 145 3.54 -8.03 -4.36
C ILE A 145 3.96 -7.73 -2.93
N ALA A 146 5.00 -6.93 -2.77
CA ALA A 146 5.38 -6.42 -1.46
C ALA A 146 4.37 -5.36 -1.00
N ALA A 147 3.86 -5.51 0.21
CA ALA A 147 3.06 -4.50 0.89
C ALA A 147 3.96 -3.43 1.53
N CYS A 148 3.45 -2.20 1.56
CA CYS A 148 4.08 -1.09 2.28
C CYS A 148 3.04 -0.49 3.24
N MET A 149 3.24 -0.73 4.53
CA MET A 149 2.39 -0.15 5.56
C MET A 149 2.62 1.36 5.68
N LYS A 150 1.54 2.15 5.67
CA LYS A 150 1.65 3.62 5.73
C LYS A 150 0.52 4.24 6.56
N HIS A 151 0.71 5.48 7.06
CA HIS A 151 1.89 6.34 6.98
C HIS A 151 2.52 6.42 8.36
N PHE A 152 3.66 5.85 8.53
CA PHE A 152 4.33 5.77 9.83
C PHE A 152 4.76 7.17 10.30
N LEU A 153 4.27 7.71 11.42
CA LEU A 153 3.26 7.18 12.35
C LEU A 153 2.36 8.33 12.83
N GLY A 154 1.03 8.10 12.87
CA GLY A 154 0.08 9.11 13.36
C GLY A 154 -0.26 10.21 12.35
N TYR A 155 -0.08 9.96 11.08
CA TYR A 155 -0.24 10.93 9.98
C TYR A 155 -1.64 11.52 9.87
N HIS A 156 -2.70 10.76 10.18
CA HIS A 156 -4.09 11.27 10.17
C HIS A 156 -4.46 12.07 11.42
N ALA A 157 -3.61 12.12 12.44
CA ALA A 157 -3.86 12.81 13.72
C ALA A 157 -3.32 14.25 13.73
N THR A 158 -3.47 14.98 12.62
CA THR A 158 -3.00 16.37 12.55
C THR A 158 -3.87 17.30 13.37
N ILE A 159 -3.27 18.26 14.06
CA ILE A 159 -4.01 19.26 14.85
C ILE A 159 -4.96 20.09 14.00
N SER A 160 -4.51 20.45 12.79
CA SER A 160 -5.28 21.31 11.90
C SER A 160 -6.39 20.56 11.12
N GLY A 161 -6.35 19.24 11.09
CA GLY A 161 -7.17 18.43 10.18
C GLY A 161 -6.73 18.52 8.71
N LYS A 162 -5.60 19.16 8.42
CA LYS A 162 -5.09 19.32 7.04
C LYS A 162 -3.98 18.33 6.74
N ASP A 163 -3.93 17.90 5.49
CA ASP A 163 -2.89 17.02 4.98
C ASP A 163 -1.49 17.63 5.15
N ARG A 164 -0.51 16.80 5.48
CA ARG A 164 0.92 17.15 5.61
C ARG A 164 1.19 18.30 6.59
N THR A 165 0.43 18.36 7.67
CA THR A 165 0.65 19.30 8.77
C THR A 165 1.03 18.56 10.06
N PRO A 166 1.63 19.26 11.05
CA PRO A 166 2.12 18.62 12.26
C PRO A 166 1.06 17.87 13.07
N SER A 167 1.47 16.72 13.61
CA SER A 167 0.74 15.94 14.62
C SER A 167 1.48 16.04 15.95
N TYR A 168 0.77 16.33 17.03
CA TYR A 168 1.33 16.34 18.39
C TYR A 168 0.63 15.26 19.20
N ILE A 169 1.21 14.08 19.22
CA ILE A 169 0.62 12.90 19.84
C ILE A 169 1.46 12.53 21.06
N PRO A 170 0.89 12.50 22.27
CA PRO A 170 1.61 12.04 23.47
C PRO A 170 2.09 10.60 23.33
N ASN A 171 3.24 10.28 23.90
CA ASN A 171 3.87 8.95 23.77
C ASN A 171 2.95 7.80 24.18
N HIS A 172 2.14 7.97 25.24
CA HIS A 172 1.21 6.92 25.66
C HIS A 172 0.12 6.68 24.61
N VAL A 173 -0.38 7.74 23.95
CA VAL A 173 -1.37 7.62 22.87
C VAL A 173 -0.75 6.96 21.64
N LEU A 174 0.49 7.31 21.27
CA LEU A 174 1.21 6.61 20.21
C LEU A 174 1.32 5.11 20.50
N SER A 175 1.73 4.76 21.73
CA SER A 175 1.93 3.37 22.13
C SER A 175 0.65 2.57 22.20
N GLU A 176 -0.44 3.19 22.65
CA GLU A 176 -1.71 2.52 22.90
C GLU A 176 -2.59 2.41 21.64
N TYR A 177 -2.60 3.46 20.81
CA TYR A 177 -3.54 3.55 19.68
C TYR A 177 -2.87 3.38 18.31
N HIS A 178 -1.74 4.02 18.06
CA HIS A 178 -1.14 4.08 16.72
C HIS A 178 -0.12 2.95 16.43
N ILE A 179 0.72 2.61 17.40
CA ILE A 179 1.74 1.55 17.23
C ILE A 179 1.14 0.16 16.99
N PRO A 180 0.05 -0.26 17.64
CA PRO A 180 -0.45 -1.63 17.54
C PRO A 180 -0.78 -2.08 16.10
N SER A 181 -1.33 -1.21 15.26
CA SER A 181 -1.63 -1.55 13.86
C SER A 181 -0.37 -1.77 13.02
N PHE A 182 0.66 -0.93 13.22
CA PHE A 182 1.95 -1.09 12.54
C PHE A 182 2.72 -2.31 13.04
N LYS A 183 2.69 -2.55 14.38
CA LYS A 183 3.30 -3.76 14.93
C LYS A 183 2.66 -5.02 14.36
N ALA A 184 1.34 -5.07 14.29
CA ALA A 184 0.62 -6.19 13.71
C ALA A 184 0.95 -6.39 12.21
N ALA A 185 1.14 -5.31 11.47
CA ALA A 185 1.58 -5.36 10.08
C ALA A 185 2.99 -5.98 9.94
N ILE A 186 3.92 -5.61 10.83
CA ILE A 186 5.26 -6.21 10.88
C ILE A 186 5.16 -7.71 11.22
N ASP A 187 4.37 -8.05 12.24
CA ASP A 187 4.17 -9.44 12.67
C ASP A 187 3.49 -10.27 11.55
N ALA A 188 2.63 -9.67 10.73
CA ALA A 188 2.05 -10.29 9.53
C ALA A 188 3.06 -10.41 8.36
N GLY A 189 4.23 -9.82 8.47
CA GLY A 189 5.33 -9.95 7.53
C GLY A 189 5.40 -8.87 6.44
N ALA A 190 4.81 -7.69 6.66
CA ALA A 190 4.94 -6.55 5.73
C ALA A 190 6.40 -6.32 5.35
N LYS A 191 6.69 -6.12 4.07
CA LYS A 191 8.07 -6.01 3.57
C LYS A 191 8.65 -4.59 3.71
N THR A 192 7.77 -3.59 3.72
CA THR A 192 8.18 -2.19 3.85
C THR A 192 7.16 -1.37 4.64
#